data_230e7a7c5202156625e5cd8fe9d0fbe9
#
_entry.id   230e7a7c5202156625e5cd8fe9d0fbe9
#
_cell.length_a   1.000
_cell.length_b   1.000
_cell.length_c   1.000
_cell.angle_alpha   90.00
_cell.angle_beta   90.00
_cell.angle_gamma   90.00
#
_symmetry.space_group_name_H-M   'P 1'
#
loop_
_entity.id
_entity.type
_entity.pdbx_description
1 polymer ?
#
loop_
_entity_poly.entity_id
_entity_poly.type
_entity_poly.pdbx_seq_one_letter_code
_entity_poly.pdbx_strand_id
1 'polypeptide(L)'
;CPMAHFINVTCAVMLGPWYAFVCALAIGIIRMTCMGIPPLALTGAIFGAFLSGMLYRMSRGRLVWAFAGEVIGTGIIGAILSYPVMTFVWGKTGLTWFFYVPSFIAGTLIGGTIAFLFLKHLQKARLLSMFQETLGSRTYDSGEDVVNDALGIAFSGFIGYLAVTVAVHQLVPQGGSVINSLRYIVLVGFLAAALIYWSIKRPKAA
;
A
#
# COMPACT_ATOMS: atom_id res chain seq x y z
N CYS A 1 -12.35 -4.71 -1.62
CA CYS A 1 -12.88 -4.31 -0.30
C CYS A 1 -11.86 -3.40 0.40
N PRO A 2 -12.03 -2.07 0.36
CA PRO A 2 -11.05 -1.12 0.92
C PRO A 2 -10.72 -1.34 2.41
N MET A 3 -11.70 -1.79 3.19
CA MET A 3 -11.51 -2.07 4.62
C MET A 3 -10.50 -3.20 4.89
N ALA A 4 -10.40 -4.18 4.02
CA ALA A 4 -9.39 -5.23 4.16
C ALA A 4 -7.97 -4.66 4.05
N HIS A 5 -7.74 -3.74 3.11
CA HIS A 5 -6.46 -3.07 2.92
C HIS A 5 -6.12 -2.12 4.08
N PHE A 6 -7.14 -1.43 4.62
CA PHE A 6 -6.99 -0.66 5.86
C PHE A 6 -6.50 -1.55 7.03
N ILE A 7 -7.14 -2.69 7.23
CA ILE A 7 -6.77 -3.64 8.29
C ILE A 7 -5.37 -4.19 8.05
N ASN A 8 -5.03 -4.58 6.81
CA ASN A 8 -3.71 -5.10 6.47
C ASN A 8 -2.60 -4.14 6.89
N VAL A 9 -2.68 -2.87 6.44
CA VAL A 9 -1.66 -1.86 6.75
C VAL A 9 -1.61 -1.56 8.24
N THR A 10 -2.77 -1.45 8.90
CA THR A 10 -2.85 -1.15 10.33
C THR A 10 -2.25 -2.28 11.16
N CYS A 11 -2.63 -3.54 10.90
CA CYS A 11 -2.04 -4.70 11.55
C CYS A 11 -0.53 -4.81 11.27
N ALA A 12 -0.10 -4.54 10.05
CA ALA A 12 1.30 -4.59 9.66
C ALA A 12 2.17 -3.61 10.44
N VAL A 13 1.67 -2.38 10.67
CA VAL A 13 2.36 -1.35 11.46
C VAL A 13 2.31 -1.65 12.95
N MET A 14 1.17 -2.08 13.47
CA MET A 14 0.98 -2.31 14.90
C MET A 14 1.61 -3.62 15.40
N LEU A 15 1.46 -4.71 14.64
CA LEU A 15 1.85 -6.06 15.06
C LEU A 15 3.12 -6.56 14.35
N GLY A 16 3.42 -5.99 13.19
CA GLY A 16 4.54 -6.41 12.33
C GLY A 16 4.15 -7.45 11.28
N PRO A 17 5.12 -7.83 10.38
CA PRO A 17 4.83 -8.54 9.15
C PRO A 17 4.21 -9.93 9.36
N TRP A 18 4.71 -10.72 10.31
CA TRP A 18 4.25 -12.09 10.52
C TRP A 18 2.84 -12.16 11.08
N TYR A 19 2.53 -11.34 12.09
CA TYR A 19 1.17 -11.28 12.65
C TYR A 19 0.17 -10.70 11.64
N ALA A 20 0.57 -9.69 10.87
CA ALA A 20 -0.25 -9.15 9.80
C ALA A 20 -0.54 -10.21 8.71
N PHE A 21 0.45 -11.01 8.34
CA PHE A 21 0.28 -12.14 7.43
C PHE A 21 -0.75 -13.15 7.97
N VAL A 22 -0.62 -13.57 9.23
CA VAL A 22 -1.55 -14.52 9.86
C VAL A 22 -2.96 -13.93 9.95
N CYS A 23 -3.10 -12.65 10.32
CA CYS A 23 -4.40 -11.96 10.34
C CYS A 23 -5.03 -11.91 8.93
N ALA A 24 -4.25 -11.56 7.91
CA ALA A 24 -4.74 -11.51 6.53
C ALA A 24 -5.17 -12.89 6.03
N LEU A 25 -4.41 -13.95 6.38
CA LEU A 25 -4.73 -15.33 6.08
C LEU A 25 -6.06 -15.74 6.73
N ALA A 26 -6.21 -15.49 8.03
CA ALA A 26 -7.42 -15.81 8.78
C ALA A 26 -8.66 -15.07 8.21
N ILE A 27 -8.53 -13.77 7.98
CA ILE A 27 -9.59 -12.95 7.36
C ILE A 27 -9.94 -13.48 5.97
N GLY A 28 -8.93 -13.82 5.15
CA GLY A 28 -9.14 -14.40 3.81
C GLY A 28 -9.93 -15.71 3.88
N ILE A 29 -9.57 -16.62 4.78
CA ILE A 29 -10.27 -17.89 4.99
C ILE A 29 -11.71 -17.64 5.45
N ILE A 30 -11.94 -16.80 6.44
CA ILE A 30 -13.29 -16.46 6.94
C ILE A 30 -14.14 -15.88 5.80
N ARG A 31 -13.58 -14.99 5.00
CA ARG A 31 -14.31 -14.41 3.85
C ARG A 31 -14.66 -15.46 2.79
N MET A 32 -13.79 -16.43 2.55
CA MET A 32 -14.07 -17.52 1.62
C MET A 32 -15.15 -18.47 2.17
N THR A 33 -15.03 -18.89 3.42
CA THR A 33 -15.92 -19.91 4.00
C THR A 33 -17.28 -19.34 4.44
N CYS A 34 -17.29 -18.18 5.07
CA CYS A 34 -18.50 -17.58 5.63
C CYS A 34 -19.23 -16.63 4.69
N MET A 35 -18.51 -16.00 3.76
CA MET A 35 -19.10 -14.98 2.86
C MET A 35 -19.13 -15.42 1.40
N GLY A 36 -18.65 -16.62 1.07
CA GLY A 36 -18.62 -17.15 -0.30
C GLY A 36 -17.77 -16.35 -1.28
N ILE A 37 -16.78 -15.59 -0.78
CA ILE A 37 -15.90 -14.80 -1.63
C ILE A 37 -14.86 -15.72 -2.28
N PRO A 38 -14.59 -15.57 -3.60
CA PRO A 38 -13.60 -16.40 -4.29
C PRO A 38 -12.20 -16.34 -3.69
N PRO A 39 -11.30 -17.31 -3.99
CA PRO A 39 -9.93 -17.39 -3.48
C PRO A 39 -9.06 -16.14 -3.71
N LEU A 40 -9.45 -15.26 -4.62
CA LEU A 40 -8.78 -13.97 -4.80
C LEU A 40 -8.75 -13.10 -3.53
N ALA A 41 -9.66 -13.37 -2.57
CA ALA A 41 -9.64 -12.70 -1.27
C ALA A 41 -8.38 -13.04 -0.45
N LEU A 42 -7.87 -14.24 -0.62
CA LEU A 42 -6.67 -14.72 0.04
C LEU A 42 -5.40 -14.22 -0.66
N THR A 43 -5.29 -14.49 -1.96
CA THR A 43 -4.11 -14.10 -2.76
C THR A 43 -3.89 -12.59 -2.76
N GLY A 44 -4.97 -11.81 -2.73
CA GLY A 44 -4.88 -10.36 -2.66
C GLY A 44 -4.43 -9.81 -1.30
N ALA A 45 -4.72 -10.48 -0.18
CA ALA A 45 -4.51 -9.90 1.14
C ALA A 45 -3.12 -10.21 1.74
N ILE A 46 -2.65 -11.46 1.60
CA ILE A 46 -1.48 -11.95 2.35
C ILE A 46 -0.18 -11.26 1.96
N PHE A 47 0.04 -11.02 0.67
CA PHE A 47 1.27 -10.38 0.18
C PHE A 47 1.35 -8.91 0.60
N GLY A 48 0.22 -8.20 0.54
CA GLY A 48 0.15 -6.81 0.97
C GLY A 48 0.41 -6.65 2.46
N ALA A 49 -0.27 -7.41 3.29
CA ALA A 49 -0.09 -7.38 4.74
C ALA A 49 1.36 -7.68 5.15
N PHE A 50 1.98 -8.70 4.55
CA PHE A 50 3.37 -9.06 4.84
C PHE A 50 4.35 -7.98 4.39
N LEU A 51 4.26 -7.51 3.13
CA LEU A 51 5.15 -6.50 2.60
C LEU A 51 4.98 -5.15 3.28
N SER A 52 3.76 -4.77 3.66
CA SER A 52 3.51 -3.57 4.48
C SER A 52 4.34 -3.58 5.76
N GLY A 53 4.29 -4.68 6.50
CA GLY A 53 5.05 -4.82 7.75
C GLY A 53 6.56 -4.91 7.53
N MET A 54 6.97 -5.59 6.47
CA MET A 54 8.39 -5.73 6.12
C MET A 54 9.01 -4.37 5.74
N LEU A 55 8.38 -3.64 4.82
CA LEU A 55 8.88 -2.34 4.38
C LEU A 55 8.79 -1.29 5.50
N TYR A 56 7.75 -1.34 6.35
CA TYR A 56 7.67 -0.52 7.55
C TYR A 56 8.88 -0.72 8.48
N ARG A 57 9.25 -1.98 8.74
CA ARG A 57 10.42 -2.31 9.57
C ARG A 57 11.74 -1.90 8.92
N MET A 58 11.91 -2.17 7.63
CA MET A 58 13.12 -1.81 6.88
C MET A 58 13.33 -0.30 6.82
N SER A 59 12.26 0.47 6.71
CA SER A 59 12.28 1.94 6.68
C SER A 59 12.35 2.59 8.06
N ARG A 60 12.58 1.82 9.12
CA ARG A 60 12.62 2.32 10.51
C ARG A 60 11.34 3.08 10.92
N GLY A 61 10.18 2.52 10.61
CA GLY A 61 8.89 3.04 11.06
C GLY A 61 8.25 4.11 10.17
N ARG A 62 8.65 4.24 8.92
CA ARG A 62 8.05 5.19 7.98
C ARG A 62 6.74 4.66 7.41
N LEU A 63 5.63 5.31 7.73
CA LEU A 63 4.27 4.89 7.33
C LEU A 63 4.06 4.84 5.82
N VAL A 64 4.74 5.70 5.06
CA VAL A 64 4.68 5.69 3.59
C VAL A 64 5.13 4.35 3.02
N TRP A 65 6.17 3.75 3.60
CA TRP A 65 6.66 2.43 3.17
C TRP A 65 5.73 1.29 3.54
N ALA A 66 4.98 1.40 4.66
CA ALA A 66 3.91 0.45 4.95
C ALA A 66 2.82 0.51 3.88
N PHE A 67 2.39 1.71 3.51
CA PHE A 67 1.44 1.92 2.42
C PHE A 67 1.98 1.39 1.08
N ALA A 68 3.25 1.66 0.77
CA ALA A 68 3.93 1.12 -0.39
C ALA A 68 3.87 -0.40 -0.47
N GLY A 69 4.12 -1.06 0.66
CA GLY A 69 4.06 -2.51 0.77
C GLY A 69 2.69 -3.07 0.42
N GLU A 70 1.61 -2.41 0.84
CA GLU A 70 0.24 -2.82 0.49
C GLU A 70 -0.03 -2.65 -1.01
N VAL A 71 0.36 -1.52 -1.60
CA VAL A 71 0.15 -1.27 -3.04
C VAL A 71 0.92 -2.28 -3.89
N ILE A 72 2.18 -2.53 -3.56
CA ILE A 72 3.02 -3.50 -4.30
C ILE A 72 2.52 -4.93 -4.03
N GLY A 73 2.33 -5.29 -2.76
CA GLY A 73 2.00 -6.66 -2.35
C GLY A 73 0.62 -7.08 -2.83
N THR A 74 -0.41 -6.31 -2.52
CA THR A 74 -1.78 -6.60 -2.93
C THR A 74 -2.06 -6.13 -4.35
N GLY A 75 -1.74 -4.86 -4.64
CA GLY A 75 -2.13 -4.22 -5.90
C GLY A 75 -1.44 -4.80 -7.13
N ILE A 76 -0.22 -5.31 -6.99
CA ILE A 76 0.56 -5.87 -8.09
C ILE A 76 0.74 -7.37 -7.92
N ILE A 77 1.49 -7.82 -6.90
CA ILE A 77 1.85 -9.23 -6.74
C ILE A 77 0.61 -10.09 -6.50
N GLY A 78 -0.22 -9.74 -5.54
CA GLY A 78 -1.45 -10.47 -5.22
C GLY A 78 -2.45 -10.47 -6.37
N ALA A 79 -2.56 -9.34 -7.09
CA ALA A 79 -3.43 -9.23 -8.27
C ALA A 79 -2.98 -10.15 -9.40
N ILE A 80 -1.67 -10.20 -9.71
CA ILE A 80 -1.12 -11.09 -10.74
C ILE A 80 -1.28 -12.55 -10.33
N LEU A 81 -0.96 -12.91 -9.08
CA LEU A 81 -1.12 -14.26 -8.56
C LEU A 81 -2.59 -14.70 -8.43
N SER A 82 -3.53 -13.77 -8.39
CA SER A 82 -4.95 -14.10 -8.45
C SER A 82 -5.38 -14.68 -9.80
N TYR A 83 -4.71 -14.35 -10.89
CA TYR A 83 -5.02 -14.90 -12.22
C TYR A 83 -4.92 -16.44 -12.25
N PRO A 84 -3.77 -17.08 -11.95
CA PRO A 84 -3.67 -18.54 -12.00
C PRO A 84 -4.61 -19.22 -10.98
N VAL A 85 -4.79 -18.67 -9.79
CA VAL A 85 -5.69 -19.23 -8.80
C VAL A 85 -7.14 -19.20 -9.27
N MET A 86 -7.58 -18.09 -9.85
CA MET A 86 -8.95 -17.96 -10.36
C MET A 86 -9.18 -18.78 -11.62
N THR A 87 -8.17 -18.96 -12.46
CA THR A 87 -8.28 -19.73 -13.70
C THR A 87 -8.19 -21.24 -13.45
N PHE A 88 -7.18 -21.70 -12.75
CA PHE A 88 -6.88 -23.13 -12.61
C PHE A 88 -7.55 -23.77 -11.39
N VAL A 89 -7.74 -23.04 -10.30
CA VAL A 89 -8.37 -23.57 -9.08
C VAL A 89 -9.87 -23.29 -9.05
N TRP A 90 -10.28 -22.08 -9.45
CA TRP A 90 -11.69 -21.68 -9.43
C TRP A 90 -12.43 -21.91 -10.75
N GLY A 91 -11.73 -22.23 -11.83
CA GLY A 91 -12.33 -22.54 -13.15
C GLY A 91 -12.85 -21.33 -13.91
N LYS A 92 -12.42 -20.10 -13.59
CA LYS A 92 -12.88 -18.89 -14.27
C LYS A 92 -12.13 -18.69 -15.58
N THR A 93 -12.85 -18.64 -16.69
CA THR A 93 -12.30 -18.47 -18.05
C THR A 93 -12.28 -17.00 -18.49
N GLY A 94 -11.51 -16.67 -19.52
CA GLY A 94 -11.47 -15.33 -20.13
C GLY A 94 -10.67 -14.30 -19.33
N LEU A 95 -9.87 -14.73 -18.35
CA LEU A 95 -9.00 -13.85 -17.58
C LEU A 95 -7.64 -13.67 -18.26
N THR A 96 -6.97 -12.54 -17.96
CA THR A 96 -5.58 -12.25 -18.30
C THR A 96 -4.76 -12.04 -17.03
N TRP A 97 -3.41 -12.09 -17.14
CA TRP A 97 -2.51 -11.89 -16.02
C TRP A 97 -2.72 -10.58 -15.26
N PHE A 98 -3.13 -9.52 -15.95
CA PHE A 98 -3.32 -8.18 -15.38
C PHE A 98 -4.78 -7.82 -15.12
N PHE A 99 -5.71 -8.77 -15.30
CA PHE A 99 -7.14 -8.52 -15.17
C PHE A 99 -7.53 -7.89 -13.82
N TYR A 100 -6.93 -8.37 -12.73
CA TYR A 100 -7.25 -7.92 -11.39
C TYR A 100 -6.48 -6.68 -10.94
N VAL A 101 -5.37 -6.31 -11.62
CA VAL A 101 -4.47 -5.23 -11.21
C VAL A 101 -5.19 -3.87 -11.04
N PRO A 102 -6.03 -3.39 -11.98
CA PRO A 102 -6.69 -2.09 -11.81
C PRO A 102 -7.60 -2.04 -10.59
N SER A 103 -8.40 -3.08 -10.36
CA SER A 103 -9.34 -3.13 -9.24
C SER A 103 -8.63 -3.29 -7.89
N PHE A 104 -7.53 -4.04 -7.84
CA PHE A 104 -6.74 -4.22 -6.63
C PHE A 104 -5.97 -2.95 -6.28
N ILE A 105 -5.35 -2.28 -7.26
CA ILE A 105 -4.71 -0.97 -7.05
C ILE A 105 -5.72 0.05 -6.54
N ALA A 106 -6.91 0.16 -7.14
CA ALA A 106 -7.94 1.07 -6.66
C ALA A 106 -8.33 0.77 -5.20
N GLY A 107 -8.52 -0.50 -4.85
CA GLY A 107 -8.83 -0.94 -3.49
C GLY A 107 -7.73 -0.61 -2.49
N THR A 108 -6.47 -0.89 -2.84
CA THR A 108 -5.30 -0.60 -1.98
C THR A 108 -5.07 0.89 -1.81
N LEU A 109 -5.26 1.70 -2.84
CA LEU A 109 -5.14 3.15 -2.75
C LEU A 109 -6.17 3.74 -1.79
N ILE A 110 -7.43 3.33 -1.88
CA ILE A 110 -8.49 3.81 -0.98
C ILE A 110 -8.22 3.35 0.46
N GLY A 111 -8.11 2.04 0.69
CA GLY A 111 -7.93 1.47 2.02
C GLY A 111 -6.59 1.84 2.66
N GLY A 112 -5.51 1.83 1.88
CA GLY A 112 -4.18 2.23 2.32
C GLY A 112 -4.08 3.72 2.68
N THR A 113 -4.76 4.60 1.93
CA THR A 113 -4.82 6.04 2.26
C THR A 113 -5.53 6.26 3.58
N ILE A 114 -6.67 5.59 3.81
CA ILE A 114 -7.40 5.68 5.08
C ILE A 114 -6.49 5.19 6.24
N ALA A 115 -5.81 4.05 6.05
CA ALA A 115 -4.87 3.51 7.03
C ALA A 115 -3.71 4.48 7.31
N PHE A 116 -3.12 5.06 6.28
CA PHE A 116 -2.04 6.01 6.40
C PHE A 116 -2.44 7.25 7.20
N LEU A 117 -3.60 7.84 6.89
CA LEU A 117 -4.12 9.00 7.62
C LEU A 117 -4.43 8.67 9.09
N PHE A 118 -5.05 7.51 9.33
CA PHE A 118 -5.35 7.02 10.67
C PHE A 118 -4.07 6.80 11.50
N LEU A 119 -3.10 6.07 10.96
CA LEU A 119 -1.83 5.78 11.62
C LEU A 119 -1.01 7.05 11.85
N LYS A 120 -1.03 7.99 10.91
CA LYS A 120 -0.37 9.29 11.05
C LYS A 120 -1.02 10.13 12.16
N HIS A 121 -2.34 10.04 12.31
CA HIS A 121 -3.04 10.68 13.44
C HIS A 121 -2.63 10.05 14.77
N LEU A 122 -2.59 8.73 14.88
CA LEU A 122 -2.11 8.03 16.07
C LEU A 122 -0.65 8.36 16.39
N GLN A 123 0.21 8.46 15.38
CA GLN A 123 1.61 8.84 15.54
C GLN A 123 1.76 10.25 16.13
N LYS A 124 1.00 11.22 15.63
CA LYS A 124 0.99 12.58 16.16
C LYS A 124 0.48 12.64 17.61
N ALA A 125 -0.48 11.80 17.95
CA ALA A 125 -1.02 11.70 19.32
C ALA A 125 -0.12 10.86 20.26
N ARG A 126 1.02 10.36 19.81
CA ARG A 126 1.91 9.41 20.52
C ARG A 126 1.23 8.10 20.94
N LEU A 127 0.06 7.81 20.42
CA LEU A 127 -0.68 6.60 20.72
C LEU A 127 -0.13 5.39 19.96
N LEU A 128 0.48 5.61 18.79
CA LEU A 128 1.02 4.52 17.98
C LEU A 128 2.13 3.76 18.70
N SER A 129 3.09 4.47 19.31
CA SER A 129 4.17 3.83 20.11
C SER A 129 3.62 3.10 21.32
N MET A 130 2.65 3.70 22.03
CA MET A 130 1.99 3.07 23.18
C MET A 130 1.29 1.77 22.79
N PHE A 131 0.57 1.74 21.67
CA PHE A 131 -0.05 0.50 21.18
C PHE A 131 0.99 -0.54 20.78
N GLN A 132 2.05 -0.14 20.08
CA GLN A 132 3.13 -1.04 19.69
C GLN A 132 3.83 -1.67 20.90
N GLU A 133 4.12 -0.87 21.93
CA GLU A 133 4.70 -1.37 23.20
C GLU A 133 3.77 -2.34 23.91
N THR A 134 2.50 -1.98 24.06
CA THR A 134 1.48 -2.84 24.71
C THR A 134 1.32 -4.18 23.98
N LEU A 135 1.44 -4.19 22.66
CA LEU A 135 1.35 -5.38 21.82
C LEU A 135 2.68 -6.13 21.67
N GLY A 136 3.74 -5.68 22.35
CA GLY A 136 5.08 -6.30 22.25
C GLY A 136 5.72 -6.16 20.87
N SER A 137 5.29 -5.18 20.07
CA SER A 137 5.84 -4.90 18.75
C SER A 137 7.02 -3.93 18.85
N ARG A 138 7.80 -3.82 17.75
CA ARG A 138 8.90 -2.87 17.70
C ARG A 138 8.38 -1.45 17.55
N THR A 139 8.78 -0.58 18.46
CA THR A 139 8.67 0.86 18.32
C THR A 139 9.85 1.43 17.55
N TYR A 140 9.59 2.48 16.79
CA TYR A 140 10.64 3.17 16.04
C TYR A 140 10.64 4.63 16.45
N ASP A 141 11.79 5.11 16.89
CA ASP A 141 12.00 6.55 17.00
C ASP A 141 12.21 7.09 15.59
N SER A 142 11.23 7.84 15.10
CA SER A 142 11.23 8.41 13.74
C SER A 142 12.17 9.63 13.71
N GLY A 143 13.45 9.43 13.99
CA GLY A 143 14.48 10.44 13.77
C GLY A 143 14.45 10.97 12.32
N GLU A 144 14.89 12.19 12.10
CA GLU A 144 14.96 12.79 10.77
C GLU A 144 15.95 11.99 9.90
N ASP A 145 15.42 11.14 9.04
CA ASP A 145 16.19 10.44 8.00
C ASP A 145 15.84 11.06 6.64
N VAL A 146 16.65 12.04 6.25
CA VAL A 146 16.44 12.84 5.04
C VAL A 146 16.32 11.99 3.78
N VAL A 147 17.06 10.88 3.69
CA VAL A 147 17.03 9.99 2.52
C VAL A 147 15.71 9.23 2.48
N ASN A 148 15.31 8.63 3.60
CA ASN A 148 14.03 7.92 3.70
C ASN A 148 12.83 8.86 3.49
N ASP A 149 12.90 10.10 3.99
CA ASP A 149 11.83 11.09 3.77
C ASP A 149 11.75 11.51 2.30
N ALA A 150 12.87 11.77 1.65
CA ALA A 150 12.90 12.08 0.22
C ALA A 150 12.38 10.91 -0.63
N LEU A 151 12.78 9.67 -0.32
CA LEU A 151 12.26 8.49 -0.98
C LEU A 151 10.76 8.30 -0.71
N GLY A 152 10.29 8.60 0.50
CA GLY A 152 8.86 8.57 0.86
C GLY A 152 8.05 9.58 0.03
N ILE A 153 8.57 10.79 -0.17
CA ILE A 153 7.93 11.81 -1.02
C ILE A 153 7.88 11.33 -2.47
N ALA A 154 8.99 10.83 -3.02
CA ALA A 154 9.05 10.29 -4.38
C ALA A 154 8.06 9.13 -4.58
N PHE A 155 7.98 8.23 -3.61
CA PHE A 155 7.05 7.10 -3.65
C PHE A 155 5.58 7.55 -3.55
N SER A 156 5.29 8.59 -2.75
CA SER A 156 3.95 9.21 -2.72
C SER A 156 3.54 9.75 -4.10
N GLY A 157 4.49 10.28 -4.86
CA GLY A 157 4.29 10.66 -6.27
C GLY A 157 3.94 9.47 -7.16
N PHE A 158 4.61 8.34 -6.98
CA PHE A 158 4.29 7.12 -7.72
C PHE A 158 2.88 6.59 -7.38
N ILE A 159 2.49 6.60 -6.10
CA ILE A 159 1.12 6.27 -5.68
C ILE A 159 0.12 7.24 -6.31
N GLY A 160 0.41 8.55 -6.29
CA GLY A 160 -0.43 9.56 -6.93
C GLY A 160 -0.58 9.32 -8.44
N TYR A 161 0.50 8.96 -9.13
CA TYR A 161 0.46 8.56 -10.53
C TYR A 161 -0.48 7.37 -10.78
N LEU A 162 -0.39 6.33 -9.95
CA LEU A 162 -1.26 5.16 -10.04
C LEU A 162 -2.72 5.53 -9.77
N ALA A 163 -2.98 6.36 -8.75
CA ALA A 163 -4.33 6.81 -8.40
C ALA A 163 -4.98 7.58 -9.55
N VAL A 164 -4.25 8.54 -10.13
CA VAL A 164 -4.74 9.32 -11.29
C VAL A 164 -4.93 8.42 -12.51
N THR A 165 -4.03 7.47 -12.75
CA THR A 165 -4.16 6.51 -13.87
C THR A 165 -5.43 5.69 -13.75
N VAL A 166 -5.72 5.15 -12.56
CA VAL A 166 -6.96 4.37 -12.30
C VAL A 166 -8.18 5.27 -12.44
N ALA A 167 -8.16 6.46 -11.86
CA ALA A 167 -9.27 7.41 -11.93
C ALA A 167 -9.59 7.83 -13.37
N VAL A 168 -8.58 8.18 -14.14
CA VAL A 168 -8.74 8.56 -15.55
C VAL A 168 -9.31 7.39 -16.36
N HIS A 169 -8.80 6.18 -16.15
CA HIS A 169 -9.27 5.00 -16.89
C HIS A 169 -10.72 4.65 -16.57
N GLN A 170 -11.17 4.84 -15.32
CA GLN A 170 -12.54 4.50 -14.92
C GLN A 170 -13.56 5.60 -15.18
N LEU A 171 -13.17 6.88 -15.01
CA LEU A 171 -14.10 8.01 -15.09
C LEU A 171 -14.15 8.65 -16.46
N VAL A 172 -13.05 8.60 -17.21
CA VAL A 172 -12.93 9.26 -18.53
C VAL A 172 -12.20 8.32 -19.51
N PRO A 173 -12.83 7.20 -19.93
CA PRO A 173 -12.17 6.19 -20.78
C PRO A 173 -11.69 6.74 -22.14
N GLN A 174 -12.32 7.81 -22.63
CA GLN A 174 -11.97 8.50 -23.89
C GLN A 174 -11.32 9.86 -23.64
N GLY A 175 -10.67 10.05 -22.47
CA GLY A 175 -10.02 11.31 -22.11
C GLY A 175 -8.96 11.72 -23.11
N GLY A 176 -8.99 13.00 -23.52
CA GLY A 176 -8.01 13.57 -24.43
C GLY A 176 -6.60 13.58 -23.85
N SER A 177 -5.62 13.93 -24.70
CA SER A 177 -4.19 14.00 -24.39
C SER A 177 -3.87 14.76 -23.09
N VAL A 178 -4.58 15.86 -22.82
CA VAL A 178 -4.38 16.70 -21.62
C VAL A 178 -4.72 15.93 -20.33
N ILE A 179 -5.84 15.20 -20.31
CA ILE A 179 -6.27 14.42 -19.14
C ILE A 179 -5.29 13.26 -18.89
N ASN A 180 -4.82 12.61 -19.95
CA ASN A 180 -3.82 11.56 -19.87
C ASN A 180 -2.46 12.07 -19.37
N SER A 181 -2.13 13.33 -19.58
CA SER A 181 -0.88 13.94 -19.10
C SER A 181 -0.89 14.27 -17.60
N LEU A 182 -2.07 14.40 -16.98
CA LEU A 182 -2.21 14.76 -15.56
C LEU A 182 -1.43 13.82 -14.63
N ARG A 183 -1.43 12.53 -14.90
CA ARG A 183 -0.68 11.51 -14.12
C ARG A 183 0.83 11.76 -14.11
N TYR A 184 1.39 12.24 -15.23
CA TYR A 184 2.82 12.53 -15.33
C TYR A 184 3.16 13.83 -14.59
N ILE A 185 2.26 14.82 -14.60
CA ILE A 185 2.43 16.08 -13.85
C ILE A 185 2.51 15.78 -12.35
N VAL A 186 1.65 14.90 -11.83
CA VAL A 186 1.69 14.47 -10.42
C VAL A 186 3.02 13.78 -10.12
N LEU A 187 3.44 12.83 -10.93
CA LEU A 187 4.69 12.09 -10.70
C LEU A 187 5.90 13.02 -10.71
N VAL A 188 6.01 13.87 -11.72
CA VAL A 188 7.14 14.82 -11.87
C VAL A 188 7.15 15.85 -10.74
N GLY A 189 5.98 16.36 -10.34
CA GLY A 189 5.85 17.29 -9.23
C GLY A 189 6.37 16.72 -7.89
N PHE A 190 6.02 15.48 -7.57
CA PHE A 190 6.50 14.82 -6.37
C PHE A 190 7.98 14.44 -6.44
N LEU A 191 8.49 14.04 -7.62
CA LEU A 191 9.93 13.78 -7.80
C LEU A 191 10.75 15.08 -7.63
N ALA A 192 10.28 16.19 -8.18
CA ALA A 192 10.90 17.50 -7.98
C ALA A 192 10.86 17.90 -6.50
N ALA A 193 9.73 17.73 -5.81
CA ALA A 193 9.61 18.00 -4.38
C ALA A 193 10.55 17.13 -3.54
N ALA A 194 10.72 15.86 -3.87
CA ALA A 194 11.65 14.94 -3.20
C ALA A 194 13.11 15.40 -3.36
N LEU A 195 13.50 15.81 -4.57
CA LEU A 195 14.85 16.32 -4.86
C LEU A 195 15.11 17.64 -4.13
N ILE A 196 14.15 18.56 -4.12
CA ILE A 196 14.25 19.84 -3.40
C ILE A 196 14.38 19.57 -1.91
N TYR A 197 13.54 18.73 -1.33
CA TYR A 197 13.61 18.36 0.08
C TYR A 197 14.98 17.78 0.43
N TRP A 198 15.47 16.82 -0.35
CA TRP A 198 16.78 16.20 -0.14
C TRP A 198 17.91 17.22 -0.25
N SER A 199 17.88 18.13 -1.24
CA SER A 199 18.91 19.15 -1.44
C SER A 199 18.99 20.17 -0.30
N ILE A 200 17.84 20.52 0.30
CA ILE A 200 17.77 21.48 1.42
C ILE A 200 18.20 20.84 2.74
N LYS A 201 17.78 19.60 2.96
CA LYS A 201 17.93 18.91 4.25
C LYS A 201 19.19 18.04 4.35
N ARG A 202 19.87 17.74 3.23
CA ARG A 202 21.12 16.95 3.28
C ARG A 202 22.18 17.68 4.12
N PRO A 203 22.91 16.94 4.98
CA PRO A 203 24.05 17.53 5.68
C PRO A 203 25.04 18.11 4.67
N LYS A 204 25.40 19.37 4.82
CA LYS A 204 26.50 19.95 4.03
C LYS A 204 27.75 19.15 4.40
N ALA A 205 28.41 18.57 3.40
CA ALA A 205 29.72 17.97 3.61
C ALA A 205 30.63 19.06 4.15
N ALA A 206 31.15 18.79 5.37
CA ALA A 206 32.13 19.64 6.01
C ALA A 206 33.49 19.51 5.31
#